data_657d447b47d7369d9747f18493a23143
#
_entry.id   657d447b47d7369d9747f18493a23143
#
_cell.length_a   1.000
_cell.length_b   1.000
_cell.length_c   1.000
_cell.angle_alpha   90.00
_cell.angle_beta   90.00
_cell.angle_gamma   90.00
#
_symmetry.space_group_name_H-M   'P 1'
#
loop_
_entity.id
_entity.type
_entity.pdbx_description
1 polymer ?
#
loop_
_entity_poly.entity_id
_entity_poly.type
_entity_poly.pdbx_seq_one_letter_code
_entity_poly.pdbx_strand_id
1 'polypeptide(L)'
;MQAGMCASLVLEAVLLLPLAGALYAGCFGTCPKSLQVGVINSSLLGLAFLCALYLLNVSLHHQMVQASLFDWMVLGGFSVGFSFGLDPISAVMIVVVTLVSFLVHVYSIGYMHHDKGYNRYFSYLSGFVFSMLVLVLSDNFLGLFVGWEGVGLCSYLLIGFWYQKTSANNASIEAFVMNRIADLGMLMGILWVQWTFGSVKYSEVFSNLSSANPHTLYGIGLLLFIGAVGKSAQFPLHTWLANAMEGPTPVSALIHAATMVTAGVYLVIRAHPLYSALPGLGYGIACLGAFVALFGASMALVNKDLKRVVAYSTLSQLGYMFVGAGLGAYWIALFHLFTHAFFKALLFLGAGNVMHAMHDELDITKMGGLYKPLKTTAILMGLASLALCGLYPFAGFFSKDKILEVAFATGHHGLFLALLIGALFTAFYSFRLLMLVFFAPKVHEIEHPHEAPSFMLVAMLPLAVLAVVVGFFEHGFFHFVSQAIKVPSFADYPVPKLLLLALTTIGVLLSILYAVLKYKKGFGNKEGGFFYRLLLNQYYIPALYSTISRAFLNLAFWIWRKIEVRILDAFVDTIAKIPTLIGQMLSPLQSGNLSAALRLMAFGVVLIVFVTMLSFWS
;
A
#
# COMPACT_ATOMS: atom_id res chain seq x y z
N MET A 1 -1.89 8.30 37.68
CA MET A 1 -1.02 9.27 36.97
C MET A 1 0.26 8.63 36.44
N GLN A 2 1.08 7.93 37.24
CA GLN A 2 2.34 7.30 36.78
C GLN A 2 2.14 6.24 35.70
N ALA A 3 1.14 5.37 35.74
CA ALA A 3 0.88 4.34 34.73
C ALA A 3 0.51 4.94 33.35
N GLY A 4 -0.26 6.03 33.33
CA GLY A 4 -0.62 6.72 32.09
C GLY A 4 0.59 7.40 31.42
N MET A 5 1.46 8.02 32.21
CA MET A 5 2.69 8.65 31.72
C MET A 5 3.68 7.60 31.17
N CYS A 6 3.78 6.44 31.81
CA CYS A 6 4.59 5.34 31.30
C CYS A 6 4.06 4.82 29.95
N ALA A 7 2.75 4.64 29.80
CA ALA A 7 2.13 4.18 28.56
C ALA A 7 2.30 5.19 27.41
N SER A 8 2.23 6.51 27.69
CA SER A 8 2.50 7.57 26.70
C SER A 8 3.96 7.51 26.19
N LEU A 9 4.94 7.39 27.08
CA LEU A 9 6.35 7.23 26.69
C LEU A 9 6.59 5.96 25.86
N VAL A 10 5.91 4.86 26.21
CA VAL A 10 6.02 3.62 25.41
C VAL A 10 5.37 3.79 24.05
N LEU A 11 4.27 4.56 23.92
CA LEU A 11 3.65 4.87 22.64
C LEU A 11 4.61 5.68 21.72
N GLU A 12 5.29 6.67 22.30
CA GLU A 12 6.33 7.42 21.60
C GLU A 12 7.50 6.50 21.19
N ALA A 13 7.93 5.59 22.06
CA ALA A 13 8.99 4.64 21.78
C ALA A 13 8.66 3.72 20.58
N VAL A 14 7.42 3.21 20.47
CA VAL A 14 6.98 2.41 19.32
C VAL A 14 7.17 3.16 18.01
N LEU A 15 6.92 4.46 17.98
CA LEU A 15 7.12 5.31 16.80
C LEU A 15 8.60 5.60 16.53
N LEU A 16 9.34 6.01 17.56
CA LEU A 16 10.69 6.53 17.39
C LEU A 16 11.74 5.44 17.15
N LEU A 17 11.52 4.21 17.61
CA LEU A 17 12.47 3.11 17.41
C LEU A 17 12.71 2.77 15.94
N PRO A 18 11.68 2.60 15.07
CA PRO A 18 11.90 2.40 13.64
C PRO A 18 12.54 3.62 12.96
N LEU A 19 12.19 4.84 13.39
CA LEU A 19 12.80 6.07 12.88
C LEU A 19 14.30 6.11 13.21
N ALA A 20 14.67 5.80 14.45
CA ALA A 20 16.07 5.70 14.86
C ALA A 20 16.84 4.67 14.02
N GLY A 21 16.21 3.52 13.72
CA GLY A 21 16.77 2.51 12.82
C GLY A 21 16.98 3.04 11.42
N ALA A 22 16.00 3.76 10.86
CA ALA A 22 16.10 4.36 9.53
C ALA A 22 17.23 5.38 9.44
N LEU A 23 17.34 6.27 10.43
CA LEU A 23 18.40 7.27 10.50
C LEU A 23 19.78 6.63 10.70
N TYR A 24 19.89 5.64 11.61
CA TYR A 24 21.12 4.91 11.82
C TYR A 24 21.63 4.25 10.54
N ALA A 25 20.77 3.49 9.86
CA ALA A 25 21.14 2.82 8.61
C ALA A 25 21.47 3.81 7.48
N GLY A 26 20.77 4.96 7.42
CA GLY A 26 21.03 6.03 6.45
C GLY A 26 22.33 6.78 6.68
N CYS A 27 22.63 7.15 7.92
CA CYS A 27 23.83 7.92 8.27
C CYS A 27 25.11 7.09 8.17
N PHE A 28 25.07 5.81 8.58
CA PHE A 28 26.23 4.91 8.54
C PHE A 28 26.32 4.10 7.22
N GLY A 29 25.52 4.47 6.22
CA GLY A 29 25.45 3.79 4.92
C GLY A 29 26.69 3.86 4.04
N THR A 30 27.75 4.55 4.44
CA THR A 30 29.02 4.65 3.69
C THR A 30 29.98 3.48 3.96
N CYS A 31 29.80 2.73 5.06
CA CYS A 31 30.60 1.53 5.32
C CYS A 31 30.01 0.34 4.56
N PRO A 32 30.78 -0.29 3.66
CA PRO A 32 30.27 -1.44 2.91
C PRO A 32 30.02 -2.62 3.85
N LYS A 33 28.78 -3.19 3.76
CA LYS A 33 28.38 -4.48 4.33
C LYS A 33 28.53 -4.62 5.84
N SER A 34 27.86 -3.78 6.61
CA SER A 34 27.81 -4.00 8.06
C SER A 34 26.61 -4.88 8.41
N LEU A 35 26.84 -6.18 8.66
CA LEU A 35 25.86 -7.10 9.29
C LEU A 35 25.24 -6.44 10.54
N GLN A 36 25.99 -5.58 11.23
CA GLN A 36 25.54 -4.79 12.37
C GLN A 36 24.32 -3.92 12.06
N VAL A 37 24.22 -3.32 10.85
CA VAL A 37 23.07 -2.49 10.48
C VAL A 37 21.79 -3.33 10.45
N GLY A 38 21.82 -4.51 9.84
CA GLY A 38 20.68 -5.43 9.82
C GLY A 38 20.29 -5.91 11.22
N VAL A 39 21.27 -6.26 12.05
CA VAL A 39 21.04 -6.71 13.44
C VAL A 39 20.47 -5.59 14.30
N ILE A 40 21.04 -4.38 14.24
CA ILE A 40 20.56 -3.23 15.03
C ILE A 40 19.14 -2.85 14.61
N ASN A 41 18.86 -2.74 13.30
CA ASN A 41 17.52 -2.41 12.83
C ASN A 41 16.49 -3.48 13.24
N SER A 42 16.84 -4.76 13.10
CA SER A 42 15.98 -5.85 13.57
C SER A 42 15.75 -5.79 15.08
N SER A 43 16.77 -5.48 15.87
CA SER A 43 16.66 -5.37 17.34
C SER A 43 15.76 -4.20 17.75
N LEU A 44 15.88 -3.04 17.09
CA LEU A 44 15.02 -1.88 17.33
C LEU A 44 13.56 -2.21 17.01
N LEU A 45 13.31 -2.92 15.92
CA LEU A 45 11.95 -3.38 15.56
C LEU A 45 11.44 -4.44 16.54
N GLY A 46 12.29 -5.35 17.01
CA GLY A 46 11.95 -6.32 18.05
C GLY A 46 11.55 -5.62 19.36
N LEU A 47 12.28 -4.57 19.74
CA LEU A 47 11.93 -3.75 20.90
C LEU A 47 10.61 -2.99 20.67
N ALA A 48 10.39 -2.42 19.48
CA ALA A 48 9.12 -1.79 19.12
C ALA A 48 7.94 -2.78 19.20
N PHE A 49 8.15 -4.04 18.80
CA PHE A 49 7.14 -5.09 18.95
C PHE A 49 6.85 -5.41 20.43
N LEU A 50 7.86 -5.51 21.28
CA LEU A 50 7.64 -5.71 22.73
C LEU A 50 6.88 -4.54 23.35
N CYS A 51 7.21 -3.30 22.97
CA CYS A 51 6.46 -2.12 23.35
C CYS A 51 5.00 -2.17 22.86
N ALA A 52 4.76 -2.65 21.62
CA ALA A 52 3.41 -2.81 21.08
C ALA A 52 2.60 -3.87 21.84
N LEU A 53 3.22 -4.96 22.29
CA LEU A 53 2.57 -5.96 23.16
C LEU A 53 2.20 -5.37 24.54
N TYR A 54 3.07 -4.56 25.12
CA TYR A 54 2.75 -3.86 26.36
C TYR A 54 1.55 -2.92 26.17
N LEU A 55 1.52 -2.14 25.08
CA LEU A 55 0.41 -1.25 24.76
C LEU A 55 -0.89 -2.02 24.46
N LEU A 56 -0.81 -3.19 23.82
CA LEU A 56 -1.97 -4.07 23.66
C LEU A 56 -2.54 -4.47 25.03
N ASN A 57 -1.67 -4.87 25.97
CA ASN A 57 -2.10 -5.21 27.33
C ASN A 57 -2.75 -4.01 28.06
N VAL A 58 -2.20 -2.79 27.89
CA VAL A 58 -2.79 -1.55 28.43
C VAL A 58 -4.18 -1.30 27.85
N SER A 59 -4.33 -1.48 26.52
CA SER A 59 -5.62 -1.32 25.83
C SER A 59 -6.65 -2.40 26.23
N LEU A 60 -6.22 -3.64 26.50
CA LEU A 60 -7.08 -4.71 27.03
C LEU A 60 -7.68 -4.35 28.40
N HIS A 61 -7.01 -3.52 29.21
CA HIS A 61 -7.50 -3.00 30.48
C HIS A 61 -8.29 -1.68 30.34
N HIS A 62 -8.81 -1.39 29.15
CA HIS A 62 -9.65 -0.22 28.82
C HIS A 62 -8.99 1.14 29.08
N GLN A 63 -7.67 1.22 29.08
CA GLN A 63 -6.95 2.47 29.21
C GLN A 63 -6.74 3.10 27.84
N MET A 64 -7.31 4.27 27.62
CA MET A 64 -6.99 5.11 26.47
C MET A 64 -5.64 5.80 26.72
N VAL A 65 -4.74 5.71 25.76
CA VAL A 65 -3.43 6.35 25.81
C VAL A 65 -3.37 7.38 24.69
N GLN A 66 -2.97 8.60 25.05
CA GLN A 66 -2.72 9.66 24.09
C GLN A 66 -1.33 10.23 24.32
N ALA A 67 -0.63 10.57 23.24
CA ALA A 67 0.64 11.26 23.25
C ALA A 67 0.62 12.39 22.22
N SER A 68 1.08 13.57 22.58
CA SER A 68 1.25 14.70 21.66
C SER A 68 2.72 15.08 21.66
N LEU A 69 3.35 15.04 20.49
CA LEU A 69 4.78 15.39 20.35
C LEU A 69 4.95 16.90 20.23
N PHE A 70 4.16 17.56 19.39
CA PHE A 70 4.21 19.01 19.18
C PHE A 70 2.95 19.48 18.43
N ASP A 71 2.66 20.77 18.53
CA ASP A 71 1.64 21.43 17.72
C ASP A 71 2.25 21.74 16.34
N TRP A 72 1.69 21.11 15.30
CA TRP A 72 2.24 21.21 13.96
C TRP A 72 1.78 22.44 13.19
N MET A 73 0.47 22.69 13.18
CA MET A 73 -0.12 23.85 12.52
C MET A 73 -1.05 24.58 13.49
N VAL A 74 -0.78 25.86 13.69
CA VAL A 74 -1.64 26.78 14.48
C VAL A 74 -1.87 28.02 13.65
N LEU A 75 -3.08 28.16 13.08
CA LEU A 75 -3.47 29.26 12.21
C LEU A 75 -4.88 29.74 12.56
N GLY A 76 -5.00 30.89 13.23
CA GLY A 76 -6.29 31.41 13.66
C GLY A 76 -7.02 30.43 14.57
N GLY A 77 -8.24 30.01 14.20
CA GLY A 77 -9.01 28.98 14.92
C GLY A 77 -8.67 27.54 14.56
N PHE A 78 -7.71 27.28 13.67
CA PHE A 78 -7.29 25.95 13.24
C PHE A 78 -6.04 25.52 13.98
N SER A 79 -6.11 24.42 14.73
CA SER A 79 -4.96 23.82 15.43
C SER A 79 -4.91 22.33 15.15
N VAL A 80 -3.78 21.85 14.61
CA VAL A 80 -3.50 20.44 14.40
C VAL A 80 -2.19 20.09 15.09
N GLY A 81 -2.26 19.21 16.08
CA GLY A 81 -1.10 18.63 16.74
C GLY A 81 -0.60 17.38 15.99
N PHE A 82 0.68 17.11 16.12
CA PHE A 82 1.25 15.80 15.75
C PHE A 82 1.04 14.87 16.95
N SER A 83 -0.19 14.35 17.03
CA SER A 83 -0.73 13.62 18.18
C SER A 83 -1.15 12.21 17.77
N PHE A 84 -1.03 11.30 18.72
CA PHE A 84 -1.23 9.86 18.56
C PHE A 84 -2.16 9.33 19.63
N GLY A 85 -3.03 8.40 19.23
CA GLY A 85 -3.99 7.76 20.12
C GLY A 85 -3.95 6.24 19.99
N LEU A 86 -4.02 5.57 21.14
CA LEU A 86 -4.16 4.13 21.22
C LEU A 86 -5.59 3.77 21.57
N ASP A 87 -6.25 3.05 20.68
CA ASP A 87 -7.54 2.42 20.86
C ASP A 87 -7.47 0.94 20.42
N PRO A 88 -8.51 0.11 20.59
CA PRO A 88 -8.48 -1.28 20.20
C PRO A 88 -8.13 -1.54 18.72
N ILE A 89 -8.53 -0.65 17.80
CA ILE A 89 -8.23 -0.78 16.38
C ILE A 89 -6.74 -0.56 16.13
N SER A 90 -6.19 0.54 16.65
CA SER A 90 -4.77 0.85 16.50
C SER A 90 -3.87 -0.13 17.26
N ALA A 91 -4.31 -0.63 18.44
CA ALA A 91 -3.58 -1.62 19.21
C ALA A 91 -3.37 -2.94 18.43
N VAL A 92 -4.42 -3.44 17.76
CA VAL A 92 -4.29 -4.60 16.85
C VAL A 92 -3.30 -4.30 15.74
N MET A 93 -3.43 -3.14 15.08
CA MET A 93 -2.61 -2.79 13.93
C MET A 93 -1.13 -2.62 14.27
N ILE A 94 -0.78 -1.97 15.40
CA ILE A 94 0.63 -1.79 15.78
C ILE A 94 1.31 -3.13 16.08
N VAL A 95 0.59 -4.09 16.68
CA VAL A 95 1.11 -5.44 16.94
C VAL A 95 1.39 -6.17 15.61
N VAL A 96 0.45 -6.13 14.67
CA VAL A 96 0.63 -6.77 13.35
C VAL A 96 1.78 -6.12 12.58
N VAL A 97 1.80 -4.78 12.51
CA VAL A 97 2.82 -4.04 11.75
C VAL A 97 4.21 -4.31 12.33
N THR A 98 4.38 -4.18 13.65
CA THR A 98 5.70 -4.34 14.28
C THR A 98 6.19 -5.79 14.23
N LEU A 99 5.31 -6.78 14.47
CA LEU A 99 5.68 -8.19 14.42
C LEU A 99 6.12 -8.61 13.00
N VAL A 100 5.27 -8.35 12.00
CA VAL A 100 5.60 -8.72 10.61
C VAL A 100 6.85 -7.98 10.15
N SER A 101 6.98 -6.70 10.48
CA SER A 101 8.17 -5.91 10.13
C SER A 101 9.43 -6.44 10.80
N PHE A 102 9.38 -6.81 12.07
CA PHE A 102 10.49 -7.43 12.78
C PHE A 102 10.96 -8.71 12.08
N LEU A 103 10.01 -9.62 11.78
CA LEU A 103 10.34 -10.88 11.13
C LEU A 103 10.87 -10.69 9.70
N VAL A 104 10.32 -9.72 8.96
CA VAL A 104 10.83 -9.34 7.63
C VAL A 104 12.23 -8.75 7.72
N HIS A 105 12.55 -7.93 8.73
CA HIS A 105 13.92 -7.43 8.93
C HIS A 105 14.91 -8.55 9.23
N VAL A 106 14.55 -9.49 10.11
CA VAL A 106 15.38 -10.68 10.39
C VAL A 106 15.60 -11.52 9.13
N TYR A 107 14.55 -11.77 8.34
CA TYR A 107 14.66 -12.46 7.06
C TYR A 107 15.58 -11.72 6.09
N SER A 108 15.49 -10.40 6.04
CA SER A 108 16.25 -9.56 5.12
C SER A 108 17.75 -9.56 5.40
N ILE A 109 18.19 -9.89 6.63
CA ILE A 109 19.61 -10.04 6.95
C ILE A 109 20.25 -11.09 6.04
N GLY A 110 19.59 -12.23 5.83
CA GLY A 110 20.07 -13.28 4.93
C GLY A 110 19.83 -12.94 3.46
N TYR A 111 18.61 -12.50 3.12
CA TYR A 111 18.20 -12.27 1.73
C TYR A 111 19.02 -11.17 1.03
N MET A 112 19.32 -10.07 1.71
CA MET A 112 20.04 -8.92 1.16
C MET A 112 21.56 -8.96 1.43
N HIS A 113 22.09 -10.03 2.03
CA HIS A 113 23.49 -10.10 2.49
C HIS A 113 24.53 -9.76 1.43
N HIS A 114 24.28 -10.11 0.17
CA HIS A 114 25.22 -9.88 -0.94
C HIS A 114 24.94 -8.60 -1.73
N ASP A 115 23.87 -7.84 -1.39
CA ASP A 115 23.51 -6.62 -2.12
C ASP A 115 24.39 -5.44 -1.70
N LYS A 116 24.82 -4.65 -2.69
CA LYS A 116 25.64 -3.43 -2.45
C LYS A 116 24.87 -2.34 -1.73
N GLY A 117 23.54 -2.31 -1.85
CA GLY A 117 22.66 -1.34 -1.23
C GLY A 117 22.13 -1.75 0.15
N TYR A 118 22.77 -2.70 0.83
CA TYR A 118 22.29 -3.28 2.09
C TYR A 118 21.85 -2.24 3.13
N ASN A 119 22.69 -1.25 3.44
CA ASN A 119 22.39 -0.22 4.44
C ASN A 119 21.21 0.67 4.00
N ARG A 120 21.21 1.09 2.73
CA ARG A 120 20.10 1.87 2.12
C ARG A 120 18.79 1.10 2.19
N TYR A 121 18.83 -0.21 1.96
CA TYR A 121 17.67 -1.09 2.07
C TYR A 121 17.05 -1.04 3.48
N PHE A 122 17.85 -1.24 4.52
CA PHE A 122 17.37 -1.21 5.91
C PHE A 122 16.87 0.17 6.32
N SER A 123 17.51 1.25 5.84
CA SER A 123 17.05 2.62 6.07
C SER A 123 15.63 2.83 5.50
N TYR A 124 15.40 2.45 4.25
CA TYR A 124 14.09 2.59 3.60
C TYR A 124 13.03 1.69 4.25
N LEU A 125 13.41 0.46 4.60
CA LEU A 125 12.50 -0.51 5.21
C LEU A 125 12.03 -0.04 6.59
N SER A 126 12.95 0.44 7.45
CA SER A 126 12.61 1.00 8.77
C SER A 126 11.83 2.31 8.66
N GLY A 127 12.16 3.19 7.70
CA GLY A 127 11.40 4.40 7.40
C GLY A 127 9.97 4.11 6.96
N PHE A 128 9.78 3.03 6.20
CA PHE A 128 8.45 2.54 5.81
C PHE A 128 7.62 2.10 7.02
N VAL A 129 8.23 1.38 7.96
CA VAL A 129 7.54 0.96 9.20
C VAL A 129 7.19 2.16 10.07
N PHE A 130 8.11 3.11 10.23
CA PHE A 130 7.83 4.37 10.94
C PHE A 130 6.61 5.09 10.34
N SER A 131 6.58 5.27 9.02
CA SER A 131 5.47 5.92 8.32
C SER A 131 4.15 5.18 8.51
N MET A 132 4.17 3.84 8.52
CA MET A 132 2.98 3.04 8.76
C MET A 132 2.48 3.17 10.20
N LEU A 133 3.38 3.27 11.18
CA LEU A 133 3.00 3.47 12.58
C LEU A 133 2.43 4.89 12.80
N VAL A 134 2.98 5.92 12.15
CA VAL A 134 2.39 7.27 12.13
C VAL A 134 0.97 7.21 11.59
N LEU A 135 0.74 6.52 10.46
CA LEU A 135 -0.58 6.36 9.85
C LEU A 135 -1.59 5.73 10.81
N VAL A 136 -1.19 4.63 11.47
CA VAL A 136 -2.08 3.82 12.32
C VAL A 136 -2.40 4.49 13.65
N LEU A 137 -1.42 5.18 14.23
CA LEU A 137 -1.54 5.77 15.56
C LEU A 137 -2.09 7.20 15.56
N SER A 138 -2.12 7.90 14.42
CA SER A 138 -2.65 9.27 14.36
C SER A 138 -4.08 9.35 14.87
N ASP A 139 -4.37 10.36 15.67
CA ASP A 139 -5.70 10.65 16.23
C ASP A 139 -6.55 11.59 15.37
N ASN A 140 -6.00 11.98 14.21
CA ASN A 140 -6.63 12.92 13.29
C ASN A 140 -6.35 12.54 11.82
N PHE A 141 -7.20 13.01 10.90
CA PHE A 141 -7.10 12.70 9.47
C PHE A 141 -5.85 13.26 8.81
N LEU A 142 -5.33 14.40 9.27
CA LEU A 142 -4.16 15.02 8.66
C LEU A 142 -2.86 14.29 9.06
N GLY A 143 -2.73 13.89 10.34
CA GLY A 143 -1.63 13.04 10.81
C GLY A 143 -1.64 11.67 10.13
N LEU A 144 -2.82 11.07 9.95
CA LEU A 144 -2.97 9.84 9.15
C LEU A 144 -2.48 10.06 7.72
N PHE A 145 -2.82 11.20 7.09
CA PHE A 145 -2.38 11.53 5.73
C PHE A 145 -0.85 11.69 5.64
N VAL A 146 -0.19 12.25 6.65
CA VAL A 146 1.28 12.32 6.69
C VAL A 146 1.90 10.93 6.67
N GLY A 147 1.41 10.02 7.52
CA GLY A 147 1.85 8.62 7.49
C GLY A 147 1.54 7.94 6.15
N TRP A 148 0.39 8.24 5.56
CA TRP A 148 -0.05 7.74 4.25
C TRP A 148 0.89 8.12 3.11
N GLU A 149 1.33 9.36 3.09
CA GLU A 149 2.30 9.88 2.14
C GLU A 149 3.70 9.32 2.38
N GLY A 150 4.10 9.19 3.64
CA GLY A 150 5.37 8.59 4.03
C GLY A 150 5.47 7.13 3.57
N VAL A 151 4.40 6.34 3.75
CA VAL A 151 4.30 4.97 3.22
C VAL A 151 4.40 4.96 1.70
N GLY A 152 3.75 5.91 1.01
CA GLY A 152 3.84 6.08 -0.45
C GLY A 152 5.27 6.34 -0.92
N LEU A 153 5.97 7.28 -0.28
CA LEU A 153 7.35 7.61 -0.61
C LEU A 153 8.30 6.44 -0.36
N CYS A 154 8.21 5.80 0.81
CA CYS A 154 9.07 4.67 1.14
C CYS A 154 8.81 3.48 0.20
N SER A 155 7.56 3.24 -0.21
CA SER A 155 7.24 2.19 -1.18
C SER A 155 7.85 2.48 -2.55
N TYR A 156 7.80 3.72 -3.02
CA TYR A 156 8.48 4.15 -4.24
C TYR A 156 9.98 3.83 -4.21
N LEU A 157 10.66 4.19 -3.11
CA LEU A 157 12.09 3.93 -2.93
C LEU A 157 12.42 2.44 -2.85
N LEU A 158 11.53 1.64 -2.25
CA LEU A 158 11.71 0.20 -2.07
C LEU A 158 11.38 -0.60 -3.34
N ILE A 159 10.34 -0.23 -4.09
CA ILE A 159 10.00 -0.86 -5.38
C ILE A 159 11.10 -0.55 -6.40
N GLY A 160 11.56 0.70 -6.46
CA GLY A 160 12.65 1.16 -7.29
C GLY A 160 14.05 0.92 -6.70
N PHE A 161 14.19 0.00 -5.72
CA PHE A 161 15.44 -0.22 -5.01
C PHE A 161 16.60 -0.52 -5.96
N TRP A 162 16.38 -1.35 -6.95
CA TRP A 162 17.33 -1.61 -8.04
C TRP A 162 17.12 -0.62 -9.19
N TYR A 163 17.28 0.68 -8.93
CA TYR A 163 17.03 1.79 -9.85
C TYR A 163 17.78 1.71 -11.18
N GLN A 164 18.81 0.89 -11.27
CA GLN A 164 19.53 0.62 -12.53
C GLN A 164 18.72 -0.26 -13.47
N LYS A 165 17.74 -1.03 -12.97
CA LYS A 165 16.81 -1.81 -13.79
C LYS A 165 15.68 -0.91 -14.26
N THR A 166 15.54 -0.72 -15.57
CA THR A 166 14.46 0.10 -16.16
C THR A 166 13.06 -0.40 -15.75
N SER A 167 12.88 -1.73 -15.62
CA SER A 167 11.61 -2.32 -15.16
C SER A 167 11.26 -1.87 -13.74
N ALA A 168 12.22 -1.90 -12.81
CA ALA A 168 12.00 -1.48 -11.42
C ALA A 168 11.74 0.03 -11.32
N ASN A 169 12.44 0.84 -12.12
CA ASN A 169 12.22 2.28 -12.17
C ASN A 169 10.81 2.62 -12.69
N ASN A 170 10.41 2.01 -13.80
CA ASN A 170 9.07 2.20 -14.35
C ASN A 170 7.97 1.73 -13.37
N ALA A 171 8.16 0.60 -12.70
CA ALA A 171 7.22 0.07 -11.71
C ALA A 171 7.08 1.00 -10.49
N SER A 172 8.18 1.58 -10.01
CA SER A 172 8.14 2.52 -8.89
C SER A 172 7.44 3.82 -9.25
N ILE A 173 7.69 4.36 -10.45
CA ILE A 173 7.01 5.57 -10.96
C ILE A 173 5.51 5.29 -11.11
N GLU A 174 5.12 4.15 -11.71
CA GLU A 174 3.71 3.77 -11.83
C GLU A 174 3.04 3.68 -10.47
N ALA A 175 3.66 2.99 -9.50
CA ALA A 175 3.12 2.87 -8.14
C ALA A 175 2.96 4.24 -7.47
N PHE A 176 3.94 5.13 -7.62
CA PHE A 176 3.90 6.46 -7.05
C PHE A 176 2.78 7.31 -7.68
N VAL A 177 2.72 7.38 -9.00
CA VAL A 177 1.73 8.21 -9.72
C VAL A 177 0.31 7.72 -9.47
N MET A 178 0.05 6.40 -9.54
CA MET A 178 -1.27 5.83 -9.26
C MET A 178 -1.75 6.16 -7.85
N ASN A 179 -0.87 6.05 -6.87
CA ASN A 179 -1.20 6.41 -5.50
C ASN A 179 -1.45 7.91 -5.36
N ARG A 180 -0.63 8.78 -5.96
CA ARG A 180 -0.81 10.24 -5.92
C ARG A 180 -2.14 10.71 -6.49
N ILE A 181 -2.63 10.08 -7.55
CA ILE A 181 -3.95 10.38 -8.11
C ILE A 181 -5.04 10.11 -7.06
N ALA A 182 -4.95 9.00 -6.34
CA ALA A 182 -5.89 8.66 -5.29
C ALA A 182 -5.73 9.55 -4.04
N ASP A 183 -4.49 9.85 -3.67
CA ASP A 183 -4.15 10.66 -2.51
C ASP A 183 -4.67 12.10 -2.64
N LEU A 184 -4.74 12.64 -3.88
CA LEU A 184 -5.41 13.93 -4.14
C LEU A 184 -6.90 13.88 -3.74
N GLY A 185 -7.61 12.80 -4.08
CA GLY A 185 -9.00 12.61 -3.66
C GLY A 185 -9.11 12.59 -2.13
N MET A 186 -8.26 11.84 -1.45
CA MET A 186 -8.23 11.78 0.01
C MET A 186 -7.95 13.15 0.64
N LEU A 187 -6.97 13.90 0.12
CA LEU A 187 -6.65 15.24 0.61
C LEU A 187 -7.85 16.18 0.48
N MET A 188 -8.54 16.16 -0.67
CA MET A 188 -9.76 16.94 -0.86
C MET A 188 -10.85 16.54 0.14
N GLY A 189 -10.98 15.24 0.44
CA GLY A 189 -11.89 14.74 1.48
C GLY A 189 -11.54 15.29 2.86
N ILE A 190 -10.27 15.30 3.24
CA ILE A 190 -9.77 15.84 4.52
C ILE A 190 -10.02 17.35 4.61
N LEU A 191 -9.76 18.09 3.55
CA LEU A 191 -10.04 19.53 3.50
C LEU A 191 -11.55 19.80 3.62
N TRP A 192 -12.38 18.94 3.03
CA TRP A 192 -13.83 19.06 3.17
C TRP A 192 -14.31 18.69 4.59
N VAL A 193 -13.68 17.72 5.25
CA VAL A 193 -13.90 17.46 6.69
C VAL A 193 -13.61 18.70 7.51
N GLN A 194 -12.44 19.33 7.31
CA GLN A 194 -12.06 20.57 8.00
C GLN A 194 -13.06 21.70 7.76
N TRP A 195 -13.48 21.88 6.51
CA TRP A 195 -14.46 22.91 6.16
C TRP A 195 -15.81 22.70 6.84
N THR A 196 -16.26 21.44 6.93
CA THR A 196 -17.58 21.10 7.47
C THR A 196 -17.63 21.13 8.99
N PHE A 197 -16.60 20.60 9.67
CA PHE A 197 -16.60 20.38 11.11
C PHE A 197 -15.68 21.34 11.89
N GLY A 198 -14.89 22.16 11.20
CA GLY A 198 -13.90 23.04 11.85
C GLY A 198 -12.72 22.29 12.49
N SER A 199 -12.66 20.97 12.34
CA SER A 199 -11.64 20.10 12.94
C SER A 199 -11.36 18.88 12.05
N VAL A 200 -10.16 18.31 12.19
CA VAL A 200 -9.75 17.04 11.58
C VAL A 200 -9.56 15.90 12.59
N LYS A 201 -9.77 16.17 13.91
CA LYS A 201 -9.66 15.16 14.97
C LYS A 201 -10.83 14.19 14.91
N TYR A 202 -10.54 12.89 15.02
CA TYR A 202 -11.57 11.85 14.94
C TYR A 202 -12.69 12.03 15.98
N SER A 203 -12.32 12.32 17.23
CA SER A 203 -13.30 12.50 18.30
C SER A 203 -14.28 13.65 18.03
N GLU A 204 -13.80 14.76 17.49
CA GLU A 204 -14.62 15.95 17.19
C GLU A 204 -15.46 15.74 15.93
N VAL A 205 -14.88 15.15 14.89
CA VAL A 205 -15.59 14.87 13.62
C VAL A 205 -16.70 13.83 13.85
N PHE A 206 -16.39 12.71 14.50
CA PHE A 206 -17.35 11.61 14.64
C PHE A 206 -18.48 11.91 15.63
N SER A 207 -18.27 12.77 16.62
CA SER A 207 -19.33 13.22 17.52
C SER A 207 -20.32 14.18 16.83
N ASN A 208 -19.89 14.88 15.78
CA ASN A 208 -20.66 15.91 15.09
C ASN A 208 -21.23 15.46 13.72
N LEU A 209 -21.17 14.18 13.35
CA LEU A 209 -21.66 13.71 12.05
C LEU A 209 -23.13 14.05 11.79
N SER A 210 -23.98 14.03 12.83
CA SER A 210 -25.40 14.36 12.70
C SER A 210 -25.70 15.81 12.35
N SER A 211 -24.73 16.71 12.55
CA SER A 211 -24.88 18.14 12.20
C SER A 211 -24.69 18.42 10.70
N ALA A 212 -24.05 17.52 9.97
CA ALA A 212 -23.71 17.72 8.56
C ALA A 212 -24.80 17.20 7.61
N ASN A 213 -24.92 17.84 6.45
CA ASN A 213 -25.85 17.40 5.42
C ASN A 213 -25.43 16.01 4.88
N PRO A 214 -26.37 15.07 4.68
CA PRO A 214 -26.09 13.75 4.10
C PRO A 214 -25.31 13.77 2.78
N HIS A 215 -25.56 14.72 1.89
CA HIS A 215 -24.81 14.88 0.64
C HIS A 215 -23.35 15.26 0.88
N THR A 216 -23.08 16.13 1.87
CA THR A 216 -21.71 16.49 2.29
C THR A 216 -20.98 15.27 2.86
N LEU A 217 -21.63 14.51 3.74
CA LEU A 217 -21.06 13.28 4.29
C LEU A 217 -20.75 12.25 3.20
N TYR A 218 -21.67 12.09 2.22
CA TYR A 218 -21.46 11.20 1.08
C TYR A 218 -20.24 11.63 0.25
N GLY A 219 -20.11 12.92 -0.05
CA GLY A 219 -18.95 13.47 -0.76
C GLY A 219 -17.64 13.24 -0.02
N ILE A 220 -17.59 13.53 1.28
CA ILE A 220 -16.43 13.28 2.14
C ILE A 220 -16.08 11.79 2.15
N GLY A 221 -17.05 10.92 2.41
CA GLY A 221 -16.84 9.48 2.45
C GLY A 221 -16.32 8.91 1.12
N LEU A 222 -16.86 9.38 -0.01
CA LEU A 222 -16.41 8.98 -1.34
C LEU A 222 -14.96 9.44 -1.61
N LEU A 223 -14.62 10.67 -1.29
CA LEU A 223 -13.26 11.22 -1.49
C LEU A 223 -12.21 10.51 -0.62
N LEU A 224 -12.53 10.21 0.64
CA LEU A 224 -11.68 9.40 1.50
C LEU A 224 -11.52 7.98 0.92
N PHE A 225 -12.60 7.39 0.40
CA PHE A 225 -12.55 6.07 -0.21
C PHE A 225 -11.72 6.04 -1.50
N ILE A 226 -11.68 7.11 -2.29
CA ILE A 226 -10.78 7.22 -3.46
C ILE A 226 -9.32 7.04 -3.02
N GLY A 227 -8.90 7.64 -1.89
CA GLY A 227 -7.58 7.37 -1.31
C GLY A 227 -7.38 5.89 -0.97
N ALA A 228 -8.37 5.27 -0.33
CA ALA A 228 -8.35 3.84 -0.01
C ALA A 228 -8.20 2.96 -1.27
N VAL A 229 -8.86 3.31 -2.38
CA VAL A 229 -8.76 2.62 -3.68
C VAL A 229 -7.32 2.59 -4.18
N GLY A 230 -6.58 3.70 -4.06
CA GLY A 230 -5.18 3.77 -4.49
C GLY A 230 -4.26 2.85 -3.70
N LYS A 231 -4.19 3.02 -2.37
CA LYS A 231 -3.28 2.23 -1.50
C LYS A 231 -3.62 0.74 -1.48
N SER A 232 -4.92 0.40 -1.50
CA SER A 232 -5.36 -0.99 -1.53
C SER A 232 -5.49 -1.55 -2.95
N ALA A 233 -4.97 -0.84 -3.95
CA ALA A 233 -4.93 -1.27 -5.34
C ALA A 233 -6.30 -1.74 -5.87
N GLN A 234 -7.39 -1.10 -5.46
CA GLN A 234 -8.71 -1.45 -5.96
C GLN A 234 -8.89 -0.95 -7.40
N PHE A 235 -9.79 -1.59 -8.14
CA PHE A 235 -10.12 -1.13 -9.48
C PHE A 235 -10.64 0.33 -9.43
N PRO A 236 -10.21 1.21 -10.36
CA PRO A 236 -9.32 0.98 -11.50
C PRO A 236 -7.81 1.14 -11.20
N LEU A 237 -7.40 1.57 -10.01
CA LEU A 237 -6.00 1.91 -9.67
C LEU A 237 -5.18 0.70 -9.17
N HIS A 238 -5.29 -0.47 -9.81
CA HIS A 238 -4.74 -1.74 -9.33
C HIS A 238 -3.43 -2.19 -10.00
N THR A 239 -3.08 -1.63 -11.17
CA THR A 239 -2.01 -2.18 -12.01
C THR A 239 -0.63 -2.13 -11.38
N TRP A 240 -0.37 -1.10 -10.56
CA TRP A 240 0.88 -0.93 -9.85
C TRP A 240 1.22 -2.11 -8.92
N LEU A 241 0.19 -2.79 -8.37
CA LEU A 241 0.39 -3.84 -7.39
C LEU A 241 1.20 -5.03 -7.95
N ALA A 242 0.87 -5.47 -9.16
CA ALA A 242 1.59 -6.55 -9.83
C ALA A 242 2.99 -6.12 -10.28
N ASN A 243 3.15 -4.87 -10.69
CA ASN A 243 4.43 -4.32 -11.13
C ASN A 243 5.36 -4.00 -9.95
N ALA A 244 4.82 -3.75 -8.74
CA ALA A 244 5.61 -3.64 -7.51
C ALA A 244 6.44 -4.89 -7.18
N MET A 245 6.18 -6.03 -7.85
CA MET A 245 6.97 -7.27 -7.72
C MET A 245 8.41 -7.14 -8.26
N GLU A 246 8.76 -6.07 -8.93
CA GLU A 246 10.13 -5.76 -9.34
C GLU A 246 11.06 -5.43 -8.15
N GLY A 247 10.51 -5.03 -7.02
CA GLY A 247 11.27 -4.80 -5.78
C GLY A 247 11.74 -6.09 -5.09
N PRO A 248 12.64 -5.98 -4.09
CA PRO A 248 13.10 -7.13 -3.30
C PRO A 248 11.95 -7.88 -2.63
N THR A 249 12.01 -9.21 -2.58
CA THR A 249 10.89 -10.03 -2.09
C THR A 249 10.48 -9.75 -0.63
N PRO A 250 11.40 -9.45 0.33
CA PRO A 250 10.97 -9.06 1.68
C PRO A 250 10.17 -7.75 1.71
N VAL A 251 10.44 -6.83 0.78
CA VAL A 251 9.62 -5.62 0.60
C VAL A 251 8.21 -5.99 0.16
N SER A 252 8.09 -6.92 -0.81
CA SER A 252 6.78 -7.41 -1.24
C SER A 252 6.03 -8.06 -0.07
N ALA A 253 6.71 -8.84 0.78
CA ALA A 253 6.10 -9.41 1.99
C ALA A 253 5.55 -8.31 2.91
N LEU A 254 6.30 -7.24 3.14
CA LEU A 254 5.88 -6.15 4.02
C LEU A 254 4.72 -5.33 3.41
N ILE A 255 4.85 -4.88 2.15
CA ILE A 255 3.83 -4.09 1.45
C ILE A 255 2.49 -4.82 1.41
N HIS A 256 2.50 -6.13 1.09
CA HIS A 256 1.28 -6.89 0.79
C HIS A 256 0.66 -7.58 1.99
N ALA A 257 1.39 -7.76 3.10
CA ALA A 257 0.87 -8.50 4.25
C ALA A 257 0.20 -7.58 5.29
N ALA A 258 0.93 -6.60 5.81
CA ALA A 258 0.55 -5.90 7.03
C ALA A 258 0.53 -4.37 6.93
N THR A 259 0.92 -3.79 5.78
CA THR A 259 1.20 -2.36 5.72
C THR A 259 0.46 -1.64 4.59
N MET A 260 1.13 -1.24 3.52
CA MET A 260 0.61 -0.30 2.52
C MET A 260 -0.77 -0.67 1.98
N VAL A 261 -0.93 -1.92 1.50
CA VAL A 261 -2.20 -2.33 0.88
C VAL A 261 -3.35 -2.49 1.87
N THR A 262 -3.05 -2.67 3.16
CA THR A 262 -4.05 -2.73 4.22
C THR A 262 -4.47 -1.36 4.73
N ALA A 263 -3.71 -0.30 4.41
CA ALA A 263 -4.00 1.07 4.85
C ALA A 263 -5.37 1.57 4.36
N GLY A 264 -5.78 1.23 3.13
CA GLY A 264 -7.11 1.62 2.63
C GLY A 264 -8.25 0.92 3.36
N VAL A 265 -8.10 -0.37 3.69
CA VAL A 265 -9.07 -1.10 4.52
C VAL A 265 -9.10 -0.51 5.93
N TYR A 266 -7.91 -0.22 6.50
CA TYR A 266 -7.78 0.44 7.79
C TYR A 266 -8.49 1.80 7.82
N LEU A 267 -8.33 2.63 6.77
CA LEU A 267 -9.00 3.93 6.67
C LEU A 267 -10.53 3.80 6.74
N VAL A 268 -11.11 2.83 6.02
CA VAL A 268 -12.56 2.57 6.05
C VAL A 268 -13.00 2.08 7.44
N ILE A 269 -12.20 1.20 8.06
CA ILE A 269 -12.47 0.73 9.42
C ILE A 269 -12.31 1.88 10.44
N ARG A 270 -11.27 2.71 10.33
CA ARG A 270 -11.06 3.87 11.20
C ARG A 270 -12.20 4.88 11.11
N ALA A 271 -12.68 5.12 9.90
CA ALA A 271 -13.80 6.02 9.65
C ALA A 271 -15.18 5.30 9.70
N HIS A 272 -15.29 4.16 10.40
CA HIS A 272 -16.53 3.39 10.50
C HIS A 272 -17.75 4.20 10.97
N PRO A 273 -17.66 5.22 11.84
CA PRO A 273 -18.83 6.02 12.20
C PRO A 273 -19.41 6.77 10.99
N LEU A 274 -18.53 7.30 10.12
CA LEU A 274 -18.93 7.96 8.88
C LEU A 274 -19.59 6.98 7.90
N TYR A 275 -18.94 5.84 7.63
CA TYR A 275 -19.47 4.86 6.68
C TYR A 275 -20.73 4.15 7.19
N SER A 276 -20.89 3.96 8.49
CA SER A 276 -22.13 3.44 9.10
C SER A 276 -23.31 4.37 8.91
N ALA A 277 -23.06 5.68 8.82
CA ALA A 277 -24.10 6.68 8.49
C ALA A 277 -24.46 6.70 6.99
N LEU A 278 -23.70 5.99 6.13
CA LEU A 278 -23.80 6.02 4.68
C LEU A 278 -23.97 4.60 4.07
N PRO A 279 -25.03 3.87 4.38
CA PRO A 279 -25.20 2.47 3.97
C PRO A 279 -25.16 2.29 2.45
N GLY A 280 -25.64 3.27 1.67
CA GLY A 280 -25.59 3.23 0.20
C GLY A 280 -24.16 3.28 -0.34
N LEU A 281 -23.28 4.11 0.26
CA LEU A 281 -21.86 4.15 -0.09
C LEU A 281 -21.17 2.86 0.35
N GLY A 282 -21.50 2.35 1.55
CA GLY A 282 -21.01 1.07 2.05
C GLY A 282 -21.32 -0.08 1.09
N TYR A 283 -22.55 -0.16 0.59
CA TYR A 283 -22.93 -1.16 -0.41
C TYR A 283 -22.13 -1.00 -1.72
N GLY A 284 -21.90 0.22 -2.19
CA GLY A 284 -21.03 0.49 -3.34
C GLY A 284 -19.59 -0.01 -3.13
N ILE A 285 -19.03 0.21 -1.92
CA ILE A 285 -17.72 -0.32 -1.52
C ILE A 285 -17.72 -1.85 -1.55
N ALA A 286 -18.78 -2.50 -1.04
CA ALA A 286 -18.92 -3.95 -1.06
C ALA A 286 -19.00 -4.51 -2.48
N CYS A 287 -19.77 -3.87 -3.38
CA CYS A 287 -19.85 -4.26 -4.78
C CYS A 287 -18.49 -4.16 -5.49
N LEU A 288 -17.75 -3.07 -5.30
CA LEU A 288 -16.41 -2.92 -5.82
C LEU A 288 -15.47 -4.00 -5.25
N GLY A 289 -15.53 -4.25 -3.94
CA GLY A 289 -14.75 -5.30 -3.28
C GLY A 289 -15.01 -6.69 -3.86
N ALA A 290 -16.27 -7.07 -4.06
CA ALA A 290 -16.63 -8.35 -4.66
C ALA A 290 -16.15 -8.49 -6.11
N PHE A 291 -16.28 -7.42 -6.90
CA PHE A 291 -15.71 -7.36 -8.24
C PHE A 291 -14.20 -7.57 -8.22
N VAL A 292 -13.47 -6.85 -7.38
CA VAL A 292 -12.00 -6.94 -7.27
C VAL A 292 -11.57 -8.30 -6.73
N ALA A 293 -12.34 -8.91 -5.83
CA ALA A 293 -12.07 -10.26 -5.35
C ALA A 293 -12.06 -11.30 -6.49
N LEU A 294 -13.04 -11.27 -7.38
CA LEU A 294 -13.08 -12.12 -8.57
C LEU A 294 -12.02 -11.74 -9.60
N PHE A 295 -11.87 -10.45 -9.86
CA PHE A 295 -10.93 -9.90 -10.84
C PHE A 295 -9.49 -10.30 -10.50
N GLY A 296 -9.05 -10.10 -9.26
CA GLY A 296 -7.72 -10.50 -8.80
C GLY A 296 -7.51 -12.02 -8.86
N ALA A 297 -8.51 -12.79 -8.38
CA ALA A 297 -8.43 -14.24 -8.40
C ALA A 297 -8.34 -14.80 -9.83
N SER A 298 -9.10 -14.24 -10.80
CA SER A 298 -9.07 -14.67 -12.19
C SER A 298 -7.70 -14.47 -12.86
N MET A 299 -7.02 -13.35 -12.58
CA MET A 299 -5.66 -13.12 -13.08
C MET A 299 -4.65 -14.08 -12.47
N ALA A 300 -4.81 -14.42 -11.17
CA ALA A 300 -3.95 -15.39 -10.49
C ALA A 300 -4.05 -16.81 -11.09
N LEU A 301 -5.19 -17.20 -11.66
CA LEU A 301 -5.39 -18.52 -12.28
C LEU A 301 -4.42 -18.81 -13.43
N VAL A 302 -4.03 -17.78 -14.19
CA VAL A 302 -3.28 -17.96 -15.43
C VAL A 302 -1.85 -17.42 -15.37
N ASN A 303 -1.55 -16.53 -14.42
CA ASN A 303 -0.24 -15.92 -14.33
C ASN A 303 0.86 -16.96 -14.07
N LYS A 304 2.04 -16.73 -14.67
CA LYS A 304 3.19 -17.65 -14.57
C LYS A 304 4.25 -17.17 -13.57
N ASP A 305 4.24 -15.90 -13.22
CA ASP A 305 5.19 -15.31 -12.27
C ASP A 305 4.80 -15.65 -10.84
N LEU A 306 5.71 -16.28 -10.10
CA LEU A 306 5.55 -16.72 -8.71
C LEU A 306 5.07 -15.58 -7.80
N LYS A 307 5.74 -14.42 -7.84
CA LYS A 307 5.41 -13.27 -7.00
C LYS A 307 4.08 -12.63 -7.42
N ARG A 308 3.83 -12.52 -8.74
CA ARG A 308 2.58 -11.93 -9.25
C ARG A 308 1.36 -12.77 -8.90
N VAL A 309 1.44 -14.10 -8.90
CA VAL A 309 0.34 -14.96 -8.43
C VAL A 309 -0.01 -14.65 -6.98
N VAL A 310 0.99 -14.51 -6.10
CA VAL A 310 0.80 -14.15 -4.69
C VAL A 310 0.27 -12.70 -4.57
N ALA A 311 0.70 -11.76 -5.42
CA ALA A 311 0.21 -10.38 -5.44
C ALA A 311 -1.27 -10.28 -5.86
N TYR A 312 -1.69 -10.97 -6.93
CA TYR A 312 -3.09 -11.02 -7.33
C TYR A 312 -3.99 -11.68 -6.29
N SER A 313 -3.45 -12.67 -5.57
CA SER A 313 -4.19 -13.23 -4.44
C SER A 313 -4.34 -12.23 -3.29
N THR A 314 -3.40 -11.28 -3.09
CA THR A 314 -3.58 -10.16 -2.15
C THR A 314 -4.69 -9.23 -2.62
N LEU A 315 -4.69 -8.85 -3.90
CA LEU A 315 -5.74 -8.05 -4.49
C LEU A 315 -7.13 -8.65 -4.25
N SER A 316 -7.26 -9.97 -4.47
CA SER A 316 -8.49 -10.70 -4.20
C SER A 316 -8.89 -10.63 -2.72
N GLN A 317 -7.97 -10.86 -1.77
CA GLN A 317 -8.30 -10.84 -0.34
C GLN A 317 -8.64 -9.44 0.18
N LEU A 318 -8.02 -8.38 -0.36
CA LEU A 318 -8.43 -7.00 -0.08
C LEU A 318 -9.88 -6.75 -0.53
N GLY A 319 -10.28 -7.31 -1.66
CA GLY A 319 -11.69 -7.29 -2.10
C GLY A 319 -12.63 -7.90 -1.06
N TYR A 320 -12.29 -9.06 -0.47
CA TYR A 320 -13.07 -9.64 0.64
C TYR A 320 -13.15 -8.69 1.84
N MET A 321 -12.05 -8.04 2.23
CA MET A 321 -12.04 -7.10 3.35
C MET A 321 -12.96 -5.90 3.07
N PHE A 322 -12.96 -5.37 1.83
CA PHE A 322 -13.87 -4.29 1.45
C PHE A 322 -15.34 -4.73 1.40
N VAL A 323 -15.63 -5.99 1.06
CA VAL A 323 -17.01 -6.51 1.20
C VAL A 323 -17.41 -6.50 2.67
N GLY A 324 -16.58 -7.04 3.56
CA GLY A 324 -16.86 -7.04 4.99
C GLY A 324 -17.05 -5.63 5.56
N ALA A 325 -16.14 -4.70 5.26
CA ALA A 325 -16.21 -3.33 5.71
C ALA A 325 -17.40 -2.57 5.11
N GLY A 326 -17.68 -2.76 3.81
CA GLY A 326 -18.79 -2.11 3.12
C GLY A 326 -20.17 -2.56 3.59
N LEU A 327 -20.29 -3.80 4.07
CA LEU A 327 -21.51 -4.33 4.70
C LEU A 327 -21.62 -3.99 6.21
N GLY A 328 -20.71 -3.14 6.74
CA GLY A 328 -20.71 -2.74 8.15
C GLY A 328 -20.06 -3.74 9.11
N ALA A 329 -19.52 -4.85 8.62
CA ALA A 329 -18.84 -5.86 9.43
C ALA A 329 -17.34 -5.50 9.63
N TYR A 330 -17.07 -4.30 10.15
CA TYR A 330 -15.72 -3.74 10.27
C TYR A 330 -14.78 -4.60 11.12
N TRP A 331 -15.28 -5.21 12.20
CA TRP A 331 -14.47 -6.07 13.05
C TRP A 331 -14.03 -7.34 12.30
N ILE A 332 -14.89 -7.90 11.43
CA ILE A 332 -14.57 -9.08 10.61
C ILE A 332 -13.54 -8.71 9.55
N ALA A 333 -13.68 -7.53 8.92
CA ALA A 333 -12.70 -7.01 7.98
C ALA A 333 -11.32 -6.82 8.66
N LEU A 334 -11.29 -6.27 9.88
CA LEU A 334 -10.07 -6.12 10.67
C LEU A 334 -9.50 -7.48 11.09
N PHE A 335 -10.35 -8.43 11.47
CA PHE A 335 -9.90 -9.79 11.81
C PHE A 335 -9.33 -10.52 10.59
N HIS A 336 -9.95 -10.35 9.41
CA HIS A 336 -9.39 -10.92 8.18
C HIS A 336 -8.07 -10.25 7.79
N LEU A 337 -7.93 -8.94 7.98
CA LEU A 337 -6.66 -8.22 7.81
C LEU A 337 -5.58 -8.79 8.76
N PHE A 338 -5.94 -9.02 10.02
CA PHE A 338 -5.04 -9.58 11.04
C PHE A 338 -4.53 -10.98 10.66
N THR A 339 -5.43 -11.89 10.29
CA THR A 339 -5.05 -13.23 9.85
C THR A 339 -4.28 -13.22 8.53
N HIS A 340 -4.70 -12.37 7.59
CA HIS A 340 -4.08 -12.20 6.28
C HIS A 340 -2.61 -11.80 6.38
N ALA A 341 -2.26 -10.94 7.32
CA ALA A 341 -0.89 -10.48 7.50
C ALA A 341 0.10 -11.64 7.68
N PHE A 342 -0.26 -12.67 8.42
CA PHE A 342 0.62 -13.79 8.71
C PHE A 342 0.79 -14.74 7.53
N PHE A 343 -0.30 -15.22 6.95
CA PHE A 343 -0.16 -16.17 5.84
C PHE A 343 0.36 -15.50 4.56
N LYS A 344 0.14 -14.20 4.36
CA LYS A 344 0.70 -13.48 3.21
C LYS A 344 2.18 -13.20 3.35
N ALA A 345 2.63 -12.75 4.52
CA ALA A 345 4.05 -12.62 4.78
C ALA A 345 4.76 -13.96 4.55
N LEU A 346 4.19 -15.04 5.06
CA LEU A 346 4.73 -16.40 4.91
C LEU A 346 4.80 -16.82 3.43
N LEU A 347 3.78 -16.54 2.61
CA LEU A 347 3.78 -16.86 1.17
C LEU A 347 4.86 -16.10 0.42
N PHE A 348 5.00 -14.79 0.68
CA PHE A 348 6.01 -13.99 0.01
C PHE A 348 7.43 -14.35 0.43
N LEU A 349 7.67 -14.57 1.71
CA LEU A 349 8.98 -15.00 2.19
C LEU A 349 9.33 -16.40 1.64
N GLY A 350 8.36 -17.31 1.56
CA GLY A 350 8.53 -18.60 0.91
C GLY A 350 8.84 -18.49 -0.58
N ALA A 351 8.17 -17.58 -1.29
CA ALA A 351 8.51 -17.25 -2.68
C ALA A 351 9.95 -16.72 -2.81
N GLY A 352 10.40 -15.91 -1.82
CA GLY A 352 11.79 -15.46 -1.76
C GLY A 352 12.79 -16.60 -1.60
N ASN A 353 12.49 -17.61 -0.77
CA ASN A 353 13.34 -18.79 -0.64
C ASN A 353 13.40 -19.60 -1.95
N VAL A 354 12.27 -19.78 -2.63
CA VAL A 354 12.24 -20.46 -3.94
C VAL A 354 13.10 -19.70 -4.97
N MET A 355 12.96 -18.37 -5.05
CA MET A 355 13.77 -17.54 -5.95
C MET A 355 15.26 -17.64 -5.62
N HIS A 356 15.63 -17.61 -4.32
CA HIS A 356 17.02 -17.76 -3.88
C HIS A 356 17.62 -19.08 -4.35
N ALA A 357 16.85 -20.18 -4.27
CA ALA A 357 17.28 -21.48 -4.73
C ALA A 357 17.27 -21.65 -6.26
N MET A 358 16.50 -20.83 -6.98
CA MET A 358 16.29 -20.87 -8.44
C MET A 358 17.04 -19.76 -9.19
N HIS A 359 18.03 -19.08 -8.56
CA HIS A 359 18.81 -18.00 -9.17
C HIS A 359 17.93 -16.91 -9.82
N ASP A 360 16.94 -16.41 -9.06
CA ASP A 360 15.98 -15.37 -9.44
C ASP A 360 14.99 -15.74 -10.57
N GLU A 361 14.86 -17.03 -10.95
CA GLU A 361 13.79 -17.45 -11.86
C GLU A 361 12.41 -17.25 -11.19
N LEU A 362 11.50 -16.61 -11.92
CA LEU A 362 10.15 -16.29 -11.46
C LEU A 362 9.06 -17.16 -12.11
N ASP A 363 9.35 -17.75 -13.29
CA ASP A 363 8.36 -18.52 -14.04
C ASP A 363 8.14 -19.90 -13.43
N ILE A 364 6.98 -20.09 -12.78
CA ILE A 364 6.59 -21.34 -12.14
C ILE A 364 6.49 -22.52 -13.14
N THR A 365 6.37 -22.23 -14.43
CA THR A 365 6.30 -23.29 -15.47
C THR A 365 7.66 -23.89 -15.80
N LYS A 366 8.74 -23.20 -15.41
CA LYS A 366 10.13 -23.66 -15.57
C LYS A 366 10.67 -24.35 -14.31
N MET A 367 9.90 -24.35 -13.23
CA MET A 367 10.24 -24.99 -11.95
C MET A 367 9.80 -26.45 -11.96
N GLY A 368 9.89 -27.11 -10.82
CA GLY A 368 9.41 -28.46 -10.57
C GLY A 368 10.40 -29.27 -9.74
N GLY A 369 9.88 -30.26 -9.02
CA GLY A 369 10.69 -31.18 -8.21
C GLY A 369 11.40 -30.57 -7.00
N LEU A 370 11.03 -29.34 -6.59
CA LEU A 370 11.72 -28.62 -5.51
C LEU A 370 11.32 -29.09 -4.10
N TYR A 371 10.40 -30.04 -3.96
CA TYR A 371 9.99 -30.53 -2.64
C TYR A 371 11.16 -31.12 -1.83
N LYS A 372 12.00 -31.94 -2.46
CA LYS A 372 13.11 -32.58 -1.75
C LYS A 372 14.20 -31.61 -1.29
N PRO A 373 14.72 -30.72 -2.16
CA PRO A 373 15.76 -29.77 -1.77
C PRO A 373 15.23 -28.61 -0.89
N LEU A 374 13.95 -28.24 -0.98
CA LEU A 374 13.32 -27.12 -0.27
C LEU A 374 12.17 -27.62 0.63
N LYS A 375 12.42 -28.67 1.41
CA LYS A 375 11.37 -29.34 2.20
C LYS A 375 10.71 -28.42 3.22
N THR A 376 11.50 -27.64 3.94
CA THR A 376 10.99 -26.71 4.97
C THR A 376 10.17 -25.60 4.32
N THR A 377 10.70 -24.97 3.28
CA THR A 377 9.99 -23.94 2.52
C THR A 377 8.68 -24.47 1.91
N ALA A 378 8.68 -25.69 1.36
CA ALA A 378 7.47 -26.30 0.78
C ALA A 378 6.38 -26.53 1.83
N ILE A 379 6.74 -26.98 3.04
CA ILE A 379 5.80 -27.16 4.16
C ILE A 379 5.23 -25.81 4.59
N LEU A 380 6.08 -24.80 4.80
CA LEU A 380 5.67 -23.46 5.23
C LEU A 380 4.75 -22.80 4.21
N MET A 381 5.05 -22.88 2.92
CA MET A 381 4.18 -22.37 1.85
C MET A 381 2.88 -23.17 1.73
N GLY A 382 2.94 -24.48 1.99
CA GLY A 382 1.75 -25.34 2.06
C GLY A 382 0.80 -24.91 3.17
N LEU A 383 1.30 -24.70 4.40
CA LEU A 383 0.52 -24.19 5.54
C LEU A 383 -0.11 -22.83 5.23
N ALA A 384 0.67 -21.90 4.65
CA ALA A 384 0.17 -20.60 4.26
C ALA A 384 -0.91 -20.67 3.17
N SER A 385 -0.77 -21.59 2.21
CA SER A 385 -1.75 -21.81 1.16
C SER A 385 -3.06 -22.40 1.69
N LEU A 386 -2.98 -23.33 2.64
CA LEU A 386 -4.16 -23.88 3.33
C LEU A 386 -4.89 -22.79 4.13
N ALA A 387 -4.14 -21.92 4.82
CA ALA A 387 -4.70 -20.77 5.52
C ALA A 387 -5.39 -19.78 4.55
N LEU A 388 -4.74 -19.46 3.42
CA LEU A 388 -5.31 -18.60 2.39
C LEU A 388 -6.60 -19.18 1.78
N CYS A 389 -6.66 -20.51 1.59
CA CYS A 389 -7.87 -21.19 1.08
C CYS A 389 -9.05 -21.12 2.05
N GLY A 390 -8.79 -20.90 3.35
CA GLY A 390 -9.85 -20.87 4.37
C GLY A 390 -10.28 -22.27 4.81
N LEU A 391 -9.35 -23.22 4.95
CA LEU A 391 -9.63 -24.55 5.46
C LEU A 391 -9.44 -24.60 6.99
N TYR A 392 -10.34 -25.33 7.67
CA TYR A 392 -10.14 -25.65 9.10
C TYR A 392 -8.91 -26.57 9.27
N PRO A 393 -8.05 -26.34 10.28
CA PRO A 393 -8.13 -25.39 11.41
C PRO A 393 -7.35 -24.07 11.20
N PHE A 394 -7.02 -23.70 9.98
CA PHE A 394 -6.18 -22.53 9.69
C PHE A 394 -6.91 -21.20 9.89
N ALA A 395 -6.16 -20.15 10.19
CA ALA A 395 -6.68 -18.84 10.56
C ALA A 395 -7.62 -18.21 9.50
N GLY A 396 -7.37 -18.45 8.21
CA GLY A 396 -8.22 -17.95 7.13
C GLY A 396 -9.66 -18.50 7.14
N PHE A 397 -9.88 -19.69 7.66
CA PHE A 397 -11.21 -20.27 7.85
C PHE A 397 -12.10 -19.38 8.74
N PHE A 398 -11.59 -19.01 9.91
CA PHE A 398 -12.33 -18.21 10.89
C PHE A 398 -12.67 -16.79 10.40
N SER A 399 -11.84 -16.22 9.55
CA SER A 399 -12.02 -14.84 9.08
C SER A 399 -12.75 -14.74 7.74
N LYS A 400 -12.39 -15.58 6.74
CA LYS A 400 -12.93 -15.51 5.38
C LYS A 400 -14.37 -16.01 5.32
N ASP A 401 -14.67 -17.14 5.98
CA ASP A 401 -16.02 -17.71 6.00
C ASP A 401 -17.02 -16.78 6.70
N LYS A 402 -16.57 -15.99 7.69
CA LYS A 402 -17.42 -14.96 8.29
C LYS A 402 -17.78 -13.82 7.34
N ILE A 403 -16.90 -13.42 6.44
CA ILE A 403 -17.25 -12.43 5.41
C ILE A 403 -18.34 -13.01 4.47
N LEU A 404 -18.21 -14.29 4.10
CA LEU A 404 -19.22 -14.99 3.32
C LEU A 404 -20.56 -15.10 4.08
N GLU A 405 -20.52 -15.44 5.37
CA GLU A 405 -21.70 -15.50 6.25
C GLU A 405 -22.41 -14.15 6.30
N VAL A 406 -21.67 -13.04 6.47
CA VAL A 406 -22.26 -11.69 6.49
C VAL A 406 -22.91 -11.34 5.15
N ALA A 407 -22.22 -11.60 4.04
CA ALA A 407 -22.80 -11.32 2.71
C ALA A 407 -24.11 -12.09 2.46
N PHE A 408 -24.21 -13.30 2.99
CA PHE A 408 -25.44 -14.10 2.95
C PHE A 408 -26.51 -13.58 3.91
N ALA A 409 -26.12 -13.32 5.19
CA ALA A 409 -27.01 -12.88 6.25
C ALA A 409 -27.66 -11.52 5.99
N THR A 410 -26.96 -10.65 5.25
CA THR A 410 -27.48 -9.34 4.84
C THR A 410 -28.37 -9.40 3.58
N GLY A 411 -28.67 -10.61 3.06
CA GLY A 411 -29.52 -10.81 1.87
C GLY A 411 -28.82 -10.49 0.54
N HIS A 412 -27.52 -10.19 0.54
CA HIS A 412 -26.76 -9.86 -0.67
C HIS A 412 -26.20 -11.12 -1.34
N HIS A 413 -27.09 -12.02 -1.80
CA HIS A 413 -26.72 -13.32 -2.39
C HIS A 413 -25.80 -13.21 -3.60
N GLY A 414 -25.87 -12.12 -4.36
CA GLY A 414 -24.96 -11.85 -5.48
C GLY A 414 -23.50 -11.64 -5.01
N LEU A 415 -23.31 -10.90 -3.92
CA LEU A 415 -21.98 -10.70 -3.31
C LEU A 415 -21.46 -12.02 -2.72
N PHE A 416 -22.32 -12.78 -2.02
CA PHE A 416 -21.98 -14.11 -1.52
C PHE A 416 -21.50 -15.05 -2.64
N LEU A 417 -22.24 -15.15 -3.75
CA LEU A 417 -21.87 -15.99 -4.88
C LEU A 417 -20.53 -15.55 -5.51
N ALA A 418 -20.32 -14.26 -5.67
CA ALA A 418 -19.05 -13.72 -6.17
C ALA A 418 -17.87 -14.12 -5.26
N LEU A 419 -18.02 -13.96 -3.95
CA LEU A 419 -17.01 -14.35 -2.99
C LEU A 419 -16.78 -15.86 -2.95
N LEU A 420 -17.83 -16.67 -3.05
CA LEU A 420 -17.73 -18.12 -3.13
C LEU A 420 -16.91 -18.56 -4.36
N ILE A 421 -17.22 -18.04 -5.54
CA ILE A 421 -16.44 -18.30 -6.76
C ILE A 421 -14.98 -17.86 -6.57
N GLY A 422 -14.76 -16.69 -5.97
CA GLY A 422 -13.43 -16.20 -5.63
C GLY A 422 -12.67 -17.15 -4.68
N ALA A 423 -13.37 -17.81 -3.74
CA ALA A 423 -12.79 -18.81 -2.85
C ALA A 423 -12.34 -20.07 -3.60
N LEU A 424 -13.16 -20.55 -4.56
CA LEU A 424 -12.80 -21.67 -5.42
C LEU A 424 -11.57 -21.34 -6.29
N PHE A 425 -11.52 -20.15 -6.86
CA PHE A 425 -10.34 -19.69 -7.62
C PHE A 425 -9.10 -19.58 -6.73
N THR A 426 -9.27 -19.09 -5.49
CA THR A 426 -8.18 -19.02 -4.51
C THR A 426 -7.56 -20.40 -4.26
N ALA A 427 -8.37 -21.41 -4.02
CA ALA A 427 -7.94 -22.77 -3.82
C ALA A 427 -7.21 -23.33 -5.06
N PHE A 428 -7.74 -23.10 -6.24
CA PHE A 428 -7.16 -23.57 -7.49
C PHE A 428 -5.77 -22.96 -7.76
N TYR A 429 -5.64 -21.62 -7.76
CA TYR A 429 -4.35 -21.01 -8.09
C TYR A 429 -3.28 -21.26 -7.03
N SER A 430 -3.66 -21.35 -5.76
CA SER A 430 -2.71 -21.64 -4.67
C SER A 430 -2.11 -23.03 -4.82
N PHE A 431 -2.96 -24.04 -5.09
CA PHE A 431 -2.48 -25.40 -5.28
C PHE A 431 -1.85 -25.62 -6.66
N ARG A 432 -2.27 -24.86 -7.71
CA ARG A 432 -1.55 -24.79 -8.98
C ARG A 432 -0.10 -24.35 -8.75
N LEU A 433 0.10 -23.29 -7.98
CA LEU A 433 1.44 -22.78 -7.65
C LEU A 433 2.26 -23.83 -6.90
N LEU A 434 1.73 -24.42 -5.82
CA LEU A 434 2.42 -25.43 -5.04
C LEU A 434 2.78 -26.66 -5.89
N MET A 435 1.85 -27.12 -6.72
CA MET A 435 2.08 -28.30 -7.58
C MET A 435 3.18 -28.03 -8.60
N LEU A 436 3.15 -26.89 -9.30
CA LEU A 436 4.14 -26.57 -10.33
C LEU A 436 5.52 -26.34 -9.75
N VAL A 437 5.64 -25.71 -8.59
CA VAL A 437 6.93 -25.39 -7.98
C VAL A 437 7.55 -26.62 -7.31
N PHE A 438 6.78 -27.37 -6.51
CA PHE A 438 7.36 -28.37 -5.63
C PHE A 438 7.17 -29.82 -6.10
N PHE A 439 6.03 -30.14 -6.72
CA PHE A 439 5.63 -31.54 -6.94
C PHE A 439 5.62 -31.98 -8.41
N ALA A 440 5.51 -31.05 -9.33
CA ALA A 440 5.58 -31.34 -10.78
C ALA A 440 6.96 -31.92 -11.16
N PRO A 441 7.06 -32.66 -12.26
CA PRO A 441 8.36 -33.12 -12.76
C PRO A 441 9.32 -31.95 -12.98
N LYS A 442 10.60 -32.16 -12.68
CA LYS A 442 11.66 -31.17 -12.85
C LYS A 442 11.78 -30.79 -14.33
N VAL A 443 11.73 -29.49 -14.64
CA VAL A 443 11.79 -28.97 -16.01
C VAL A 443 13.19 -28.48 -16.35
N HIS A 444 13.90 -27.81 -15.42
CA HIS A 444 15.26 -27.33 -15.59
C HIS A 444 16.22 -28.05 -14.64
N GLU A 445 17.38 -28.43 -15.14
CA GLU A 445 18.49 -28.90 -14.33
C GLU A 445 19.23 -27.69 -13.75
N ILE A 446 18.84 -27.32 -12.53
CA ILE A 446 19.65 -26.39 -11.73
C ILE A 446 20.62 -27.21 -10.92
N GLU A 447 21.90 -26.88 -11.04
CA GLU A 447 22.94 -27.50 -10.23
C GLU A 447 22.72 -27.11 -8.76
N HIS A 448 22.41 -28.13 -7.92
CA HIS A 448 22.33 -28.06 -6.46
C HIS A 448 21.40 -26.99 -5.86
N PRO A 449 20.07 -27.03 -6.09
CA PRO A 449 19.15 -26.20 -5.34
C PRO A 449 19.24 -26.58 -3.84
N HIS A 450 19.42 -25.57 -2.97
CA HIS A 450 19.57 -25.75 -1.53
C HIS A 450 18.54 -24.93 -0.76
N GLU A 451 18.23 -25.37 0.46
CA GLU A 451 17.31 -24.64 1.35
C GLU A 451 17.90 -23.27 1.72
N ALA A 452 17.02 -22.34 2.01
CA ALA A 452 17.41 -20.99 2.41
C ALA A 452 18.22 -21.01 3.73
N PRO A 453 19.09 -20.02 3.96
CA PRO A 453 19.83 -19.86 5.22
C PRO A 453 18.92 -19.90 6.45
N SER A 454 19.43 -20.42 7.57
CA SER A 454 18.64 -20.62 8.80
C SER A 454 17.97 -19.33 9.31
N PHE A 455 18.59 -18.18 9.17
CA PHE A 455 17.98 -16.89 9.54
C PHE A 455 16.66 -16.61 8.81
N MET A 456 16.60 -16.96 7.52
CA MET A 456 15.41 -16.78 6.71
C MET A 456 14.31 -17.76 7.16
N LEU A 457 14.65 -19.00 7.43
CA LEU A 457 13.68 -20.01 7.89
C LEU A 457 13.14 -19.72 9.29
N VAL A 458 14.02 -19.31 10.22
CA VAL A 458 13.62 -18.98 11.60
C VAL A 458 12.63 -17.82 11.63
N ALA A 459 12.81 -16.82 10.77
CA ALA A 459 11.87 -15.69 10.67
C ALA A 459 10.47 -16.11 10.16
N MET A 460 10.37 -17.21 9.41
CA MET A 460 9.10 -17.70 8.87
C MET A 460 8.31 -18.57 9.86
N LEU A 461 8.97 -19.21 10.84
CA LEU A 461 8.32 -20.13 11.79
C LEU A 461 7.22 -19.46 12.62
N PRO A 462 7.42 -18.28 13.25
CA PRO A 462 6.35 -17.61 13.99
C PRO A 462 5.14 -17.28 13.10
N LEU A 463 5.37 -16.87 11.85
CA LEU A 463 4.29 -16.61 10.90
C LEU A 463 3.47 -17.87 10.59
N ALA A 464 4.14 -19.02 10.46
CA ALA A 464 3.47 -20.30 10.23
C ALA A 464 2.62 -20.73 11.43
N VAL A 465 3.15 -20.58 12.66
CA VAL A 465 2.39 -20.85 13.88
C VAL A 465 1.16 -19.97 13.97
N LEU A 466 1.33 -18.66 13.73
CA LEU A 466 0.22 -17.70 13.79
C LEU A 466 -0.81 -17.93 12.67
N ALA A 467 -0.39 -18.35 11.48
CA ALA A 467 -1.32 -18.71 10.39
C ALA A 467 -2.22 -19.92 10.74
N VAL A 468 -1.84 -20.72 11.74
CA VAL A 468 -2.67 -21.83 12.26
C VAL A 468 -3.46 -21.39 13.48
N VAL A 469 -2.80 -20.77 14.48
CA VAL A 469 -3.33 -20.62 15.84
C VAL A 469 -4.24 -19.39 15.98
N VAL A 470 -3.97 -18.30 15.26
CA VAL A 470 -4.65 -17.02 15.46
C VAL A 470 -6.17 -17.10 15.23
N GLY A 471 -6.63 -18.02 14.37
CA GLY A 471 -8.06 -18.23 14.15
C GLY A 471 -8.84 -18.57 15.41
N PHE A 472 -8.25 -19.31 16.33
CA PHE A 472 -8.91 -19.71 17.59
C PHE A 472 -9.12 -18.54 18.57
N PHE A 473 -8.43 -17.42 18.38
CA PHE A 473 -8.62 -16.21 19.18
C PHE A 473 -9.77 -15.31 18.68
N GLU A 474 -10.56 -15.73 17.71
CA GLU A 474 -11.67 -14.97 17.13
C GLU A 474 -12.59 -14.36 18.18
N HIS A 475 -13.02 -15.13 19.17
CA HIS A 475 -13.94 -14.67 20.20
C HIS A 475 -13.32 -13.59 21.08
N GLY A 476 -12.09 -13.76 21.53
CA GLY A 476 -11.36 -12.73 22.29
C GLY A 476 -11.11 -11.47 21.46
N PHE A 477 -10.77 -11.64 20.18
CA PHE A 477 -10.60 -10.53 19.24
C PHE A 477 -11.90 -9.73 19.05
N PHE A 478 -13.01 -10.42 18.86
CA PHE A 478 -14.34 -9.81 18.78
C PHE A 478 -14.65 -8.95 20.02
N HIS A 479 -14.52 -9.53 21.22
CA HIS A 479 -14.78 -8.80 22.47
C HIS A 479 -13.88 -7.58 22.64
N PHE A 480 -12.62 -7.69 22.26
CA PHE A 480 -11.68 -6.59 22.35
C PHE A 480 -12.03 -5.46 21.37
N VAL A 481 -12.25 -5.78 20.10
CA VAL A 481 -12.47 -4.77 19.06
C VAL A 481 -13.88 -4.17 19.12
N SER A 482 -14.87 -4.91 19.64
CA SER A 482 -16.26 -4.42 19.83
C SER A 482 -16.37 -3.27 20.82
N GLN A 483 -15.34 -3.00 21.62
CA GLN A 483 -15.26 -1.82 22.48
C GLN A 483 -15.14 -0.51 21.67
N ALA A 484 -14.50 -0.57 20.51
CA ALA A 484 -14.30 0.58 19.62
C ALA A 484 -15.27 0.59 18.43
N ILE A 485 -15.70 -0.58 17.96
CA ILE A 485 -16.54 -0.73 16.76
C ILE A 485 -17.93 -1.20 17.16
N LYS A 486 -18.96 -0.41 16.85
CA LYS A 486 -20.34 -0.85 17.01
C LYS A 486 -20.60 -2.04 16.09
N VAL A 487 -21.02 -3.15 16.66
CA VAL A 487 -21.33 -4.37 15.93
C VAL A 487 -22.80 -4.34 15.50
N PRO A 488 -23.10 -4.37 14.19
CA PRO A 488 -24.48 -4.51 13.75
C PRO A 488 -25.04 -5.89 14.16
N SER A 489 -26.29 -5.95 14.58
CA SER A 489 -26.96 -7.22 14.77
C SER A 489 -27.36 -7.80 13.40
N PHE A 490 -26.66 -8.82 12.94
CA PHE A 490 -27.00 -9.57 11.73
C PHE A 490 -28.04 -10.66 12.01
N ALA A 491 -28.86 -10.50 13.05
CA ALA A 491 -29.73 -11.56 13.62
C ALA A 491 -31.00 -11.88 12.81
N ASP A 492 -31.31 -11.12 11.77
CA ASP A 492 -32.64 -11.16 11.15
C ASP A 492 -32.83 -12.25 10.09
N TYR A 493 -31.75 -12.92 9.64
CA TYR A 493 -31.87 -14.04 8.70
C TYR A 493 -31.36 -15.34 9.32
N PRO A 494 -32.18 -16.41 9.34
CA PRO A 494 -31.72 -17.73 9.77
C PRO A 494 -30.69 -18.23 8.76
N VAL A 495 -29.41 -17.99 9.07
CA VAL A 495 -28.30 -18.44 8.23
C VAL A 495 -28.14 -19.95 8.41
N PRO A 496 -28.25 -20.77 7.38
CA PRO A 496 -27.95 -22.20 7.46
C PRO A 496 -26.42 -22.39 7.52
N LYS A 497 -25.82 -22.01 8.67
CA LYS A 497 -24.37 -21.96 8.87
C LYS A 497 -23.66 -23.24 8.46
N LEU A 498 -24.24 -24.38 8.85
CA LEU A 498 -23.66 -25.68 8.52
C LEU A 498 -23.68 -25.95 7.02
N LEU A 499 -24.75 -25.54 6.33
CA LEU A 499 -24.87 -25.70 4.87
C LEU A 499 -23.87 -24.80 4.12
N LEU A 500 -23.76 -23.52 4.53
CA LEU A 500 -22.77 -22.60 3.94
C LEU A 500 -21.35 -23.10 4.15
N LEU A 501 -21.02 -23.54 5.36
CA LEU A 501 -19.74 -24.09 5.71
C LEU A 501 -19.42 -25.36 4.90
N ALA A 502 -20.40 -26.28 4.76
CA ALA A 502 -20.23 -27.48 3.95
C ALA A 502 -20.00 -27.12 2.47
N LEU A 503 -20.77 -26.18 1.93
CA LEU A 503 -20.67 -25.74 0.55
C LEU A 503 -19.29 -25.11 0.25
N THR A 504 -18.81 -24.21 1.11
CA THR A 504 -17.50 -23.57 0.97
C THR A 504 -16.37 -24.59 1.10
N THR A 505 -16.40 -25.42 2.14
CA THR A 505 -15.33 -26.41 2.42
C THR A 505 -15.25 -27.48 1.33
N ILE A 506 -16.39 -28.07 0.93
CA ILE A 506 -16.44 -29.09 -0.13
C ILE A 506 -15.99 -28.48 -1.46
N GLY A 507 -16.50 -27.29 -1.81
CA GLY A 507 -16.11 -26.60 -3.01
C GLY A 507 -14.60 -26.33 -3.08
N VAL A 508 -14.01 -25.81 -2.00
CA VAL A 508 -12.57 -25.56 -1.88
C VAL A 508 -11.78 -26.86 -2.02
N LEU A 509 -12.18 -27.96 -1.35
CA LEU A 509 -11.51 -29.26 -1.45
C LEU A 509 -11.58 -29.83 -2.88
N LEU A 510 -12.72 -29.74 -3.55
CA LEU A 510 -12.85 -30.15 -4.95
C LEU A 510 -11.97 -29.32 -5.89
N SER A 511 -11.88 -28.01 -5.65
CA SER A 511 -11.02 -27.11 -6.40
C SER A 511 -9.53 -27.45 -6.23
N ILE A 512 -9.11 -27.77 -5.00
CA ILE A 512 -7.74 -28.27 -4.68
C ILE A 512 -7.49 -29.57 -5.42
N LEU A 513 -8.38 -30.54 -5.29
CA LEU A 513 -8.25 -31.84 -5.94
C LEU A 513 -8.09 -31.68 -7.46
N TYR A 514 -8.93 -30.85 -8.07
CA TYR A 514 -8.85 -30.56 -9.50
C TYR A 514 -7.48 -29.95 -9.89
N ALA A 515 -6.98 -28.98 -9.11
CA ALA A 515 -5.68 -28.36 -9.35
C ALA A 515 -4.53 -29.41 -9.23
N VAL A 516 -4.55 -30.26 -8.21
CA VAL A 516 -3.57 -31.31 -8.00
C VAL A 516 -3.57 -32.31 -9.16
N LEU A 517 -4.74 -32.81 -9.55
CA LEU A 517 -4.85 -33.77 -10.66
C LEU A 517 -4.40 -33.16 -11.99
N LYS A 518 -4.76 -31.91 -12.24
CA LYS A 518 -4.42 -31.21 -13.50
C LYS A 518 -2.91 -30.96 -13.63
N TYR A 519 -2.23 -30.54 -12.56
CA TYR A 519 -0.82 -30.12 -12.59
C TYR A 519 0.17 -31.17 -12.08
N LYS A 520 -0.27 -32.35 -11.67
CA LYS A 520 0.61 -33.48 -11.26
C LYS A 520 1.63 -33.86 -12.34
N LYS A 521 1.29 -33.71 -13.60
CA LYS A 521 2.17 -33.99 -14.76
C LYS A 521 2.95 -32.79 -15.27
N GLY A 522 2.87 -31.64 -14.57
CA GLY A 522 3.47 -30.38 -14.98
C GLY A 522 2.53 -29.51 -15.82
N PHE A 523 3.11 -28.48 -16.43
CA PHE A 523 2.38 -27.49 -17.21
C PHE A 523 2.14 -28.02 -18.64
N GLY A 524 0.90 -28.15 -19.07
CA GLY A 524 0.56 -28.63 -20.42
C GLY A 524 0.60 -27.54 -21.47
N ASN A 525 1.02 -27.89 -22.69
CA ASN A 525 1.21 -26.96 -23.83
C ASN A 525 -0.09 -26.34 -24.43
N LYS A 526 -1.27 -26.60 -23.89
CA LYS A 526 -2.55 -26.20 -24.50
C LYS A 526 -3.14 -24.90 -23.92
N GLU A 527 -2.34 -23.94 -23.49
CA GLU A 527 -2.84 -22.67 -22.99
C GLU A 527 -2.69 -21.58 -24.05
N GLY A 528 -3.77 -21.22 -24.75
CA GLY A 528 -3.72 -20.22 -25.82
C GLY A 528 -5.08 -19.65 -26.27
N GLY A 529 -6.18 -20.02 -25.60
CA GLY A 529 -7.50 -19.49 -25.93
C GLY A 529 -7.67 -18.00 -25.66
N PHE A 530 -8.72 -17.39 -26.19
CA PHE A 530 -9.05 -15.97 -26.02
C PHE A 530 -9.11 -15.57 -24.54
N PHE A 531 -9.83 -16.30 -23.71
CA PHE A 531 -9.96 -16.01 -22.28
C PHE A 531 -8.61 -16.10 -21.53
N TYR A 532 -7.75 -17.07 -21.88
CA TYR A 532 -6.43 -17.17 -21.30
C TYR A 532 -5.59 -15.92 -21.58
N ARG A 533 -5.58 -15.47 -22.84
CA ARG A 533 -4.86 -14.25 -23.27
C ARG A 533 -5.42 -12.99 -22.61
N LEU A 534 -6.76 -12.91 -22.47
CA LEU A 534 -7.45 -11.80 -21.81
C LEU A 534 -6.97 -11.66 -20.35
N LEU A 535 -7.00 -12.76 -19.60
CA LEU A 535 -6.61 -12.80 -18.20
C LEU A 535 -5.09 -12.58 -18.00
N LEU A 536 -4.26 -13.19 -18.87
CA LEU A 536 -2.80 -13.04 -18.80
C LEU A 536 -2.38 -11.59 -19.04
N ASN A 537 -3.05 -10.88 -19.95
CA ASN A 537 -2.81 -9.47 -20.25
C ASN A 537 -3.61 -8.53 -19.32
N GLN A 538 -4.08 -9.00 -18.16
CA GLN A 538 -4.78 -8.19 -17.17
C GLN A 538 -5.96 -7.42 -17.77
N TYR A 539 -6.79 -8.11 -18.57
CA TYR A 539 -7.93 -7.53 -19.31
C TYR A 539 -7.53 -6.37 -20.22
N TYR A 540 -6.27 -6.28 -20.63
CA TYR A 540 -5.66 -5.19 -21.42
C TYR A 540 -5.72 -3.81 -20.77
N ILE A 541 -5.99 -3.72 -19.43
CA ILE A 541 -6.03 -2.45 -18.70
C ILE A 541 -4.66 -1.74 -18.70
N PRO A 542 -3.50 -2.41 -18.48
CA PRO A 542 -2.20 -1.76 -18.61
C PRO A 542 -1.94 -1.19 -20.01
N ALA A 543 -2.41 -1.87 -21.06
CA ALA A 543 -2.32 -1.38 -22.43
C ALA A 543 -3.20 -0.13 -22.65
N LEU A 544 -4.40 -0.10 -22.07
CA LEU A 544 -5.27 1.09 -22.08
C LEU A 544 -4.56 2.27 -21.39
N TYR A 545 -4.00 2.07 -20.20
CA TYR A 545 -3.29 3.15 -19.48
C TYR A 545 -2.06 3.65 -20.22
N SER A 546 -1.28 2.75 -20.84
CA SER A 546 -0.14 3.15 -21.67
C SER A 546 -0.58 3.97 -22.91
N THR A 547 -1.76 3.68 -23.46
CA THR A 547 -2.35 4.42 -24.57
C THR A 547 -2.80 5.82 -24.13
N ILE A 548 -3.49 5.90 -22.98
CA ILE A 548 -3.91 7.18 -22.39
C ILE A 548 -2.67 8.04 -22.07
N SER A 549 -1.66 7.47 -21.40
CA SER A 549 -0.43 8.20 -21.06
C SER A 549 0.28 8.73 -22.32
N ARG A 550 0.38 7.92 -23.39
CA ARG A 550 0.93 8.36 -24.67
C ARG A 550 0.11 9.48 -25.32
N ALA A 551 -1.22 9.39 -25.24
CA ALA A 551 -2.08 10.47 -25.76
C ALA A 551 -1.85 11.79 -25.00
N PHE A 552 -1.73 11.76 -23.67
CA PHE A 552 -1.39 12.93 -22.86
C PHE A 552 0.00 13.50 -23.21
N LEU A 553 1.01 12.65 -23.33
CA LEU A 553 2.35 13.08 -23.73
C LEU A 553 2.34 13.71 -25.14
N ASN A 554 1.65 13.12 -26.08
CA ASN A 554 1.53 13.67 -27.44
C ASN A 554 0.81 15.04 -27.43
N LEU A 555 -0.23 15.19 -26.60
CA LEU A 555 -0.91 16.46 -26.41
C LEU A 555 0.03 17.50 -25.78
N ALA A 556 0.79 17.12 -24.72
CA ALA A 556 1.77 18.00 -24.09
C ALA A 556 2.86 18.45 -25.07
N PHE A 557 3.41 17.52 -25.89
CA PHE A 557 4.36 17.86 -26.94
C PHE A 557 3.76 18.77 -28.01
N TRP A 558 2.48 18.57 -28.36
CA TRP A 558 1.79 19.43 -29.32
C TRP A 558 1.62 20.85 -28.75
N ILE A 559 1.18 20.99 -27.49
CA ILE A 559 1.04 22.27 -26.79
C ILE A 559 2.41 22.97 -26.73
N TRP A 560 3.44 22.28 -26.24
CA TRP A 560 4.79 22.83 -26.16
C TRP A 560 5.28 23.32 -27.53
N ARG A 561 5.18 22.48 -28.56
CA ARG A 561 5.72 22.82 -29.90
C ARG A 561 4.91 23.90 -30.63
N LYS A 562 3.58 23.92 -30.45
CA LYS A 562 2.70 24.81 -31.21
C LYS A 562 2.35 26.11 -30.47
N ILE A 563 2.21 26.04 -29.16
CA ILE A 563 1.79 27.20 -28.35
C ILE A 563 3.04 27.82 -27.70
N GLU A 564 3.79 27.08 -26.91
CA GLU A 564 4.91 27.64 -26.15
C GLU A 564 6.01 28.13 -27.08
N VAL A 565 6.62 27.26 -27.88
CA VAL A 565 7.75 27.64 -28.75
C VAL A 565 7.34 28.58 -29.89
N ARG A 566 6.19 28.38 -30.55
CA ARG A 566 5.82 29.16 -31.71
C ARG A 566 5.09 30.49 -31.41
N ILE A 567 4.39 30.54 -30.29
CA ILE A 567 3.61 31.73 -29.93
C ILE A 567 4.29 32.47 -28.78
N LEU A 568 4.46 31.83 -27.62
CA LEU A 568 4.98 32.50 -26.43
C LEU A 568 6.44 32.91 -26.58
N ASP A 569 7.33 31.94 -26.90
CA ASP A 569 8.75 32.22 -27.08
C ASP A 569 9.01 33.18 -28.24
N ALA A 570 8.32 32.95 -29.38
CA ALA A 570 8.45 33.85 -30.53
C ALA A 570 7.97 35.29 -30.21
N PHE A 571 6.94 35.45 -29.39
CA PHE A 571 6.47 36.75 -28.91
C PHE A 571 7.53 37.40 -27.98
N VAL A 572 8.04 36.67 -27.00
CA VAL A 572 9.11 37.14 -26.09
C VAL A 572 10.36 37.53 -26.88
N ASP A 573 10.79 36.67 -27.81
CA ASP A 573 11.94 36.92 -28.68
C ASP A 573 11.74 38.18 -29.56
N THR A 574 10.51 38.40 -30.03
CA THR A 574 10.17 39.61 -30.81
C THR A 574 10.30 40.87 -29.95
N ILE A 575 9.77 40.84 -28.72
CA ILE A 575 9.95 41.94 -27.76
C ILE A 575 11.44 42.17 -27.46
N ALA A 576 12.21 41.08 -27.23
CA ALA A 576 13.64 41.17 -26.96
C ALA A 576 14.47 41.73 -28.14
N LYS A 577 13.98 41.64 -29.37
CA LYS A 577 14.61 42.23 -30.56
C LYS A 577 14.39 43.76 -30.66
N ILE A 578 13.34 44.29 -30.04
CA ILE A 578 13.05 45.74 -30.08
C ILE A 578 14.22 46.59 -29.57
N PRO A 579 14.81 46.32 -28.36
CA PRO A 579 15.99 47.06 -27.90
C PRO A 579 17.19 46.94 -28.85
N THR A 580 17.35 45.76 -29.47
CA THR A 580 18.44 45.51 -30.42
C THR A 580 18.25 46.35 -31.69
N LEU A 581 17.03 46.45 -32.23
CA LEU A 581 16.69 47.29 -33.36
C LEU A 581 16.86 48.78 -33.04
N ILE A 582 16.40 49.22 -31.85
CA ILE A 582 16.60 50.58 -31.36
C ILE A 582 18.11 50.89 -31.24
N GLY A 583 18.88 49.96 -30.67
CA GLY A 583 20.33 50.08 -30.55
C GLY A 583 21.02 50.17 -31.90
N GLN A 584 20.60 49.40 -32.89
CA GLN A 584 21.12 49.50 -34.26
C GLN A 584 20.75 50.84 -34.94
N MET A 585 19.55 51.36 -34.71
CA MET A 585 19.14 52.67 -35.21
C MET A 585 19.91 53.83 -34.55
N LEU A 586 20.24 53.66 -33.28
CA LEU A 586 21.00 54.67 -32.53
C LEU A 586 22.52 54.56 -32.71
N SER A 587 23.01 53.42 -33.16
CA SER A 587 24.45 53.16 -33.37
C SER A 587 25.16 54.19 -34.27
N PRO A 588 24.55 54.66 -35.40
CA PRO A 588 25.18 55.70 -36.22
C PRO A 588 25.39 57.04 -35.50
N LEU A 589 24.60 57.29 -34.42
CA LEU A 589 24.77 58.48 -33.58
C LEU A 589 26.05 58.41 -32.72
N GLN A 590 26.60 57.25 -32.52
CA GLN A 590 27.86 57.01 -31.83
C GLN A 590 29.02 57.01 -32.85
N SER A 591 29.45 58.19 -33.25
CA SER A 591 30.51 58.39 -34.27
C SER A 591 31.91 58.03 -33.78
N GLY A 592 32.12 57.57 -32.54
CA GLY A 592 33.42 57.33 -31.91
C GLY A 592 34.23 58.61 -31.70
N ASN A 593 33.72 59.74 -32.13
CA ASN A 593 34.38 61.07 -31.96
C ASN A 593 33.96 61.66 -30.60
N LEU A 594 34.95 61.82 -29.70
CA LEU A 594 34.77 62.38 -28.37
C LEU A 594 34.07 63.74 -28.38
N SER A 595 34.41 64.61 -29.36
CA SER A 595 33.79 65.92 -29.51
C SER A 595 32.31 65.88 -29.89
N ALA A 596 31.90 64.85 -30.65
CA ALA A 596 30.49 64.63 -30.99
C ALA A 596 29.70 64.11 -29.77
N ALA A 597 30.29 63.18 -29.02
CA ALA A 597 29.68 62.65 -27.79
C ALA A 597 29.51 63.75 -26.72
N LEU A 598 30.50 64.59 -26.52
CA LEU A 598 30.44 65.74 -25.58
C LEU A 598 29.35 66.76 -26.00
N ARG A 599 29.21 67.06 -27.29
CA ARG A 599 28.15 67.92 -27.79
C ARG A 599 26.74 67.32 -27.53
N LEU A 600 26.58 66.04 -27.76
CA LEU A 600 25.31 65.35 -27.53
C LEU A 600 24.98 65.32 -26.03
N MET A 601 25.97 65.12 -25.18
CA MET A 601 25.83 65.14 -23.71
C MET A 601 25.48 66.56 -23.22
N ALA A 602 26.15 67.61 -23.73
CA ALA A 602 25.82 68.97 -23.42
C ALA A 602 24.40 69.33 -23.87
N PHE A 603 24.00 68.91 -25.08
CA PHE A 603 22.63 69.11 -25.58
C PHE A 603 21.61 68.39 -24.68
N GLY A 604 21.85 67.16 -24.26
CA GLY A 604 21.01 66.40 -23.33
C GLY A 604 20.83 67.10 -21.99
N VAL A 605 21.89 67.63 -21.41
CA VAL A 605 21.86 68.41 -20.15
C VAL A 605 21.02 69.67 -20.34
N VAL A 606 21.24 70.43 -21.44
CA VAL A 606 20.44 71.66 -21.74
C VAL A 606 18.97 71.31 -21.92
N LEU A 607 18.68 70.21 -22.60
CA LEU A 607 17.29 69.74 -22.79
C LEU A 607 16.61 69.36 -21.46
N ILE A 608 17.31 68.65 -20.58
CA ILE A 608 16.79 68.30 -19.24
C ILE A 608 16.53 69.58 -18.42
N VAL A 609 17.46 70.50 -18.39
CA VAL A 609 17.32 71.78 -17.69
C VAL A 609 16.15 72.57 -18.27
N PHE A 610 16.01 72.61 -19.60
CA PHE A 610 14.88 73.32 -20.26
C PHE A 610 13.55 72.64 -19.91
N VAL A 611 13.44 71.34 -19.95
CA VAL A 611 12.22 70.57 -19.58
C VAL A 611 11.89 70.78 -18.09
N THR A 612 12.87 70.80 -17.23
CA THR A 612 12.67 71.03 -15.78
C THR A 612 12.26 72.51 -15.55
N MET A 613 12.83 73.49 -16.28
CA MET A 613 12.37 74.89 -16.20
C MET A 613 10.91 75.06 -16.69
N LEU A 614 10.53 74.34 -17.76
CA LEU A 614 9.13 74.40 -18.23
C LEU A 614 8.17 73.75 -17.20
N SER A 615 8.59 72.68 -16.49
CA SER A 615 7.77 72.09 -15.44
C SER A 615 7.68 72.93 -14.16
N PHE A 616 8.59 73.86 -13.95
CA PHE A 616 8.49 74.84 -12.87
C PHE A 616 7.61 76.08 -13.26
N TRP A 617 7.35 76.29 -14.56
CA TRP A 617 6.52 77.44 -15.06
C TRP A 617 5.07 76.99 -15.34
N SER A 618 4.76 75.70 -15.35
CA SER A 618 3.41 75.16 -15.39
C SER A 618 2.94 74.82 -13.96
#